data_86540ea9392877770a06693334449ec4
#
_entry.id   86540ea9392877770a06693334449ec4
#
_cell.length_a   1.000
_cell.length_b   1.000
_cell.length_c   1.000
_cell.angle_alpha   90.00
_cell.angle_beta   90.00
_cell.angle_gamma   90.00
#
_symmetry.space_group_name_H-M   'P 1'
#
loop_
_entity.id
_entity.type
_entity.pdbx_description
1 polymer ?
#
loop_
_entity_poly.entity_id
_entity_poly.type
_entity_poly.pdbx_seq_one_letter_code
_entity_poly.pdbx_strand_id
1 'polypeptide(L)'
;MLFLGLILFVTCKKDTPAPTASFTTKIEGGVVTFTAVVTGDSKYEWDFGDGSYINTLKAPVHTYNQIAVAVNFEVSLTIKGPGGEVTVKNSITIPAKTKMEYLTGGTPVAPKSKKWRISSGAPTFNINFATATFTPNYKTYPGGILSAVGLSQVYGDTFEFKSDGTLKIYPNGGGIFAGYVYCALNGVPNIGNAGGSGLSYAKPFTTPAGATFTINENKNFTITTSPDGVNASAVTYSNVLTLSFTNGGFLGIKDFSSECIIQSITDTQMIANLFVSAVTPPGQVGKPNLVLNVYFEVAP
;
A
#
# COMPACT_ATOMS: atom_id res chain seq x y z
N MET A 1 77.76 26.01 49.47
CA MET A 1 76.49 25.37 49.79
C MET A 1 75.48 25.93 48.79
N LEU A 2 75.17 25.16 47.73
CA LEU A 2 74.33 25.60 46.61
C LEU A 2 72.90 25.05 46.90
N PHE A 3 71.94 25.95 47.14
CA PHE A 3 70.53 25.57 47.31
C PHE A 3 69.87 25.46 45.94
N LEU A 4 69.60 24.26 45.51
CA LEU A 4 68.84 23.99 44.27
C LEU A 4 67.32 24.03 44.57
N GLY A 5 66.66 25.14 44.19
CA GLY A 5 65.22 25.32 44.37
C GLY A 5 64.46 24.46 43.34
N LEU A 6 63.75 23.46 43.83
CA LEU A 6 62.84 22.63 43.06
C LEU A 6 61.55 23.41 42.70
N ILE A 7 61.39 23.92 41.47
CA ILE A 7 60.14 24.56 41.00
C ILE A 7 59.15 23.45 40.63
N LEU A 8 58.17 23.21 41.50
CA LEU A 8 57.02 22.37 41.17
C LEU A 8 56.04 23.12 40.24
N PHE A 9 56.05 22.78 38.97
CA PHE A 9 54.99 23.21 38.08
C PHE A 9 53.68 22.46 38.40
N VAL A 10 52.79 23.08 39.13
CA VAL A 10 51.42 22.64 39.26
C VAL A 10 50.72 22.96 37.93
N THR A 11 50.61 21.98 37.06
CA THR A 11 49.74 22.07 35.87
C THR A 11 48.30 21.99 36.32
N CYS A 12 47.66 23.15 36.46
CA CYS A 12 46.21 23.22 36.67
C CYS A 12 45.52 22.66 35.41
N LYS A 13 45.10 21.41 35.45
CA LYS A 13 44.26 20.83 34.39
C LYS A 13 42.93 21.56 34.46
N LYS A 14 42.61 22.38 33.49
CA LYS A 14 41.31 23.03 33.37
C LYS A 14 40.27 21.91 33.21
N ASP A 15 39.47 21.66 34.26
CA ASP A 15 38.40 20.67 34.18
C ASP A 15 37.39 21.11 33.11
N THR A 16 37.36 20.37 32.04
CA THR A 16 36.36 20.58 30.97
C THR A 16 35.05 19.98 31.47
N PRO A 17 33.95 20.75 31.52
CA PRO A 17 32.68 20.21 31.99
C PRO A 17 32.20 19.07 31.07
N ALA A 18 31.53 18.08 31.67
CA ALA A 18 30.92 17.00 30.92
C ALA A 18 29.90 17.54 29.91
N PRO A 19 29.78 16.94 28.71
CA PRO A 19 28.77 17.35 27.78
C PRO A 19 27.37 17.10 28.32
N THR A 20 26.38 17.91 27.85
CA THR A 20 24.97 17.63 28.05
C THR A 20 24.35 17.22 26.74
N ALA A 21 23.36 16.35 26.78
CA ALA A 21 22.66 15.88 25.58
C ALA A 21 21.15 15.76 25.82
N SER A 22 20.40 16.07 24.81
CA SER A 22 19.00 15.69 24.63
C SER A 22 18.73 15.56 23.13
N PHE A 23 17.60 14.98 22.76
CA PHE A 23 17.18 14.95 21.37
C PHE A 23 15.66 14.98 21.24
N THR A 24 15.20 15.45 20.06
CA THR A 24 13.82 15.41 19.61
C THR A 24 13.70 14.59 18.35
N THR A 25 12.47 14.14 18.04
CA THR A 25 12.20 13.33 16.86
C THR A 25 11.01 13.91 16.07
N LYS A 26 11.08 13.81 14.74
CA LYS A 26 9.94 13.99 13.83
C LYS A 26 9.69 12.65 13.15
N ILE A 27 8.49 12.08 13.37
CA ILE A 27 8.10 10.74 12.86
C ILE A 27 7.12 10.92 11.72
N GLU A 28 7.43 10.34 10.55
CA GLU A 28 6.59 10.36 9.35
C GLU A 28 6.52 8.93 8.79
N GLY A 29 5.48 8.18 9.19
CA GLY A 29 5.40 6.74 8.94
C GLY A 29 6.57 6.02 9.61
N GLY A 30 7.34 5.24 8.84
CA GLY A 30 8.56 4.57 9.34
C GLY A 30 9.80 5.45 9.31
N VAL A 31 9.75 6.67 8.75
CA VAL A 31 10.90 7.56 8.66
C VAL A 31 10.95 8.50 9.85
N VAL A 32 12.08 8.52 10.56
CA VAL A 32 12.31 9.35 11.73
C VAL A 32 13.51 10.25 11.52
N THR A 33 13.30 11.56 11.67
CA THR A 33 14.37 12.56 11.72
C THR A 33 14.71 12.85 13.16
N PHE A 34 15.97 12.71 13.52
CA PHE A 34 16.49 12.99 14.87
C PHE A 34 17.21 14.32 14.89
N THR A 35 16.99 15.10 15.94
CA THR A 35 17.68 16.39 16.17
C THR A 35 18.28 16.39 17.54
N ALA A 36 19.61 16.33 17.63
CA ALA A 36 20.33 16.40 18.90
C ALA A 36 20.54 17.85 19.33
N VAL A 37 20.38 18.09 20.64
CA VAL A 37 20.76 19.33 21.33
C VAL A 37 21.86 18.97 22.32
N VAL A 38 23.09 19.46 22.10
CA VAL A 38 24.27 19.11 22.89
C VAL A 38 25.09 20.33 23.20
N THR A 39 25.88 20.28 24.30
CA THR A 39 26.88 21.29 24.65
C THR A 39 28.28 20.73 24.45
N GLY A 40 29.23 21.59 24.02
CA GLY A 40 30.63 21.26 23.79
C GLY A 40 30.88 20.57 22.42
N ASP A 41 32.18 20.49 22.06
CA ASP A 41 32.61 19.72 20.88
C ASP A 41 32.49 18.23 21.15
N SER A 42 31.69 17.54 20.33
CA SER A 42 31.22 16.20 20.69
C SER A 42 31.18 15.27 19.48
N LYS A 43 31.46 13.99 19.73
CA LYS A 43 31.16 12.89 18.79
C LYS A 43 29.80 12.30 19.14
N TYR A 44 29.04 11.94 18.10
CA TYR A 44 27.70 11.41 18.20
C TYR A 44 27.74 9.91 17.95
N GLU A 45 27.01 9.14 18.74
CA GLU A 45 26.76 7.71 18.51
C GLU A 45 25.27 7.43 18.80
N TRP A 46 24.53 7.14 17.75
CA TRP A 46 23.12 6.80 17.82
C TRP A 46 22.92 5.30 17.73
N ASP A 47 22.17 4.73 18.64
CA ASP A 47 21.58 3.41 18.55
C ASP A 47 20.07 3.58 18.44
N PHE A 48 19.48 3.13 17.34
CA PHE A 48 18.07 3.30 17.06
C PHE A 48 17.19 2.21 17.68
N GLY A 49 17.80 1.21 18.35
CA GLY A 49 17.09 0.17 19.09
C GLY A 49 16.46 -0.92 18.21
N ASP A 50 16.72 -0.93 16.91
CA ASP A 50 16.20 -1.92 15.95
C ASP A 50 17.26 -2.90 15.44
N GLY A 51 18.46 -2.87 16.04
CA GLY A 51 19.60 -3.71 15.65
C GLY A 51 20.39 -3.19 14.43
N SER A 52 20.09 -1.99 13.93
CA SER A 52 20.86 -1.34 12.89
C SER A 52 22.23 -0.87 13.39
N TYR A 53 23.14 -0.56 12.44
CA TYR A 53 24.47 -0.05 12.80
C TYR A 53 24.40 1.32 13.46
N ILE A 54 25.35 1.59 14.37
CA ILE A 54 25.52 2.89 15.04
C ILE A 54 25.70 3.99 13.98
N ASN A 55 24.94 5.10 14.14
CA ASN A 55 25.06 6.28 13.29
C ASN A 55 25.80 7.39 14.02
N THR A 56 26.66 8.13 13.33
CA THR A 56 27.51 9.17 13.92
C THR A 56 27.18 10.60 13.45
N LEU A 57 26.11 10.77 12.70
CA LEU A 57 25.66 12.10 12.25
C LEU A 57 25.03 12.89 13.40
N LYS A 58 25.17 14.21 13.36
CA LYS A 58 24.54 15.11 14.35
C LYS A 58 23.00 15.08 14.25
N ALA A 59 22.46 14.95 13.05
CA ALA A 59 21.02 14.95 12.77
C ALA A 59 20.70 13.83 11.76
N PRO A 60 20.69 12.57 12.19
CA PRO A 60 20.44 11.47 11.30
C PRO A 60 18.95 11.36 10.93
N VAL A 61 18.71 10.79 9.74
CA VAL A 61 17.40 10.26 9.35
C VAL A 61 17.51 8.74 9.35
N HIS A 62 16.62 8.07 10.05
CA HIS A 62 16.57 6.60 10.10
C HIS A 62 15.22 6.08 9.66
N THR A 63 15.20 4.92 8.99
CA THR A 63 13.98 4.28 8.51
C THR A 63 13.77 2.97 9.23
N TYR A 64 12.73 2.92 10.06
CA TYR A 64 12.25 1.71 10.72
C TYR A 64 11.35 0.91 9.79
N ASN A 65 11.43 -0.42 9.89
CA ASN A 65 10.51 -1.28 9.18
C ASN A 65 9.12 -1.23 9.85
N GLN A 66 8.15 -0.61 9.17
CA GLN A 66 6.76 -0.59 9.64
C GLN A 66 6.08 -1.92 9.39
N ILE A 67 5.31 -2.38 10.37
CA ILE A 67 4.44 -3.56 10.29
C ILE A 67 2.98 -3.18 10.59
N ALA A 68 2.09 -4.16 10.57
CA ALA A 68 0.64 -3.93 10.74
C ALA A 68 0.23 -3.46 12.16
N VAL A 69 1.18 -3.39 13.10
CA VAL A 69 0.97 -2.88 14.46
C VAL A 69 2.02 -1.83 14.79
N ALA A 70 1.69 -0.90 15.69
CA ALA A 70 2.66 0.06 16.18
C ALA A 70 3.73 -0.65 17.06
N VAL A 71 4.99 -0.21 16.93
CA VAL A 71 6.14 -0.77 17.66
C VAL A 71 6.89 0.32 18.37
N ASN A 72 7.29 0.05 19.62
CA ASN A 72 8.12 0.95 20.40
C ASN A 72 9.60 0.57 20.26
N PHE A 73 10.46 1.56 20.09
CA PHE A 73 11.91 1.43 20.08
C PHE A 73 12.53 2.32 21.17
N GLU A 74 13.49 1.80 21.93
CA GLU A 74 14.32 2.61 22.81
C GLU A 74 15.52 3.12 22.00
N VAL A 75 15.55 4.42 21.72
CA VAL A 75 16.65 5.07 21.03
C VAL A 75 17.60 5.65 22.01
N SER A 76 18.91 5.43 21.84
CA SER A 76 19.95 6.06 22.64
C SER A 76 20.85 6.97 21.80
N LEU A 77 21.23 8.11 22.40
CA LEU A 77 22.25 9.01 21.90
C LEU A 77 23.37 9.08 22.92
N THR A 78 24.54 8.63 22.55
CA THR A 78 25.77 8.79 23.32
C THR A 78 26.61 9.93 22.73
N ILE A 79 26.98 10.87 23.58
CA ILE A 79 27.82 12.00 23.26
C ILE A 79 29.16 11.85 23.99
N LYS A 80 30.27 11.91 23.22
CA LYS A 80 31.64 11.84 23.76
C LYS A 80 32.36 13.16 23.50
N GLY A 81 32.82 13.81 24.54
CA GLY A 81 33.52 15.09 24.47
C GLY A 81 34.74 15.13 25.39
N PRO A 82 35.51 16.25 25.40
CA PRO A 82 36.73 16.38 26.24
C PRO A 82 36.48 16.24 27.75
N GLY A 83 35.25 16.56 28.23
CA GLY A 83 34.86 16.47 29.64
C GLY A 83 34.23 15.15 30.04
N GLY A 84 34.14 14.15 29.13
CA GLY A 84 33.57 12.85 29.43
C GLY A 84 32.50 12.40 28.41
N GLU A 85 31.66 11.48 28.85
CA GLU A 85 30.61 10.87 28.03
C GLU A 85 29.23 10.99 28.71
N VAL A 86 28.19 11.19 27.93
CA VAL A 86 26.81 11.15 28.42
C VAL A 86 25.95 10.36 27.45
N THR A 87 25.05 9.51 27.96
CA THR A 87 24.05 8.78 27.15
C THR A 87 22.67 9.20 27.62
N VAL A 88 21.82 9.54 26.65
CA VAL A 88 20.38 9.81 26.87
C VAL A 88 19.56 8.81 26.07
N LYS A 89 18.42 8.40 26.62
CA LYS A 89 17.50 7.42 26.04
C LYS A 89 16.10 7.96 25.98
N ASN A 90 15.41 7.74 24.88
CA ASN A 90 13.99 8.06 24.71
C ASN A 90 13.30 6.90 24.01
N SER A 91 12.10 6.56 24.45
CA SER A 91 11.23 5.65 23.74
C SER A 91 10.48 6.41 22.64
N ILE A 92 10.47 5.86 21.44
CA ILE A 92 9.67 6.35 20.30
C ILE A 92 8.70 5.26 19.86
N THR A 93 7.53 5.66 19.34
CA THR A 93 6.54 4.74 18.78
C THR A 93 6.49 4.90 17.26
N ILE A 94 6.86 3.87 16.54
CA ILE A 94 6.66 3.79 15.09
C ILE A 94 5.22 3.33 14.82
N PRO A 95 4.40 4.12 14.11
CA PRO A 95 3.00 3.79 13.90
C PRO A 95 2.85 2.54 13.03
N ALA A 96 1.70 1.88 13.15
CA ALA A 96 1.30 0.80 12.24
C ALA A 96 1.27 1.31 10.80
N LYS A 97 1.65 0.43 9.86
CA LYS A 97 1.55 0.71 8.43
C LYS A 97 0.10 0.80 8.00
N THR A 98 -0.27 1.88 7.36
CA THR A 98 -1.66 2.13 6.90
C THR A 98 -1.99 1.36 5.62
N LYS A 99 -3.28 1.21 5.31
CA LYS A 99 -3.72 0.62 4.04
C LYS A 99 -3.27 1.45 2.83
N MET A 100 -3.22 2.78 2.98
CA MET A 100 -2.65 3.68 1.97
C MET A 100 -1.18 3.38 1.70
N GLU A 101 -0.37 3.18 2.73
CA GLU A 101 1.05 2.84 2.59
C GLU A 101 1.26 1.47 1.96
N TYR A 102 0.44 0.47 2.29
CA TYR A 102 0.47 -0.82 1.60
C TYR A 102 0.14 -0.67 0.11
N LEU A 103 -0.89 0.12 -0.23
CA LEU A 103 -1.37 0.29 -1.61
C LEU A 103 -0.40 1.10 -2.47
N THR A 104 0.20 2.17 -1.92
CA THR A 104 0.98 3.16 -2.68
C THR A 104 2.48 3.13 -2.38
N GLY A 105 2.89 2.51 -1.29
CA GLY A 105 4.28 2.51 -0.80
C GLY A 105 4.68 3.82 -0.11
N GLY A 106 3.78 4.79 0.05
CA GLY A 106 4.07 6.10 0.64
C GLY A 106 2.90 6.73 1.38
N THR A 107 3.19 7.84 2.03
CA THR A 107 2.22 8.71 2.70
C THR A 107 1.98 9.99 1.90
N PRO A 108 0.96 10.81 2.21
CA PRO A 108 0.79 12.13 1.58
C PRO A 108 1.98 13.08 1.78
N VAL A 109 2.69 12.97 2.90
CA VAL A 109 3.89 13.79 3.22
C VAL A 109 5.18 13.23 2.64
N ALA A 110 5.23 11.93 2.36
CA ALA A 110 6.33 11.24 1.64
C ALA A 110 5.73 10.49 0.45
N PRO A 111 5.33 11.23 -0.61
CA PRO A 111 4.55 10.67 -1.70
C PRO A 111 5.36 9.64 -2.49
N LYS A 112 4.72 8.50 -2.72
CA LYS A 112 5.21 7.42 -3.57
C LYS A 112 4.09 6.89 -4.44
N SER A 113 4.44 6.01 -5.36
CA SER A 113 3.46 5.25 -6.12
C SER A 113 3.86 3.78 -6.19
N LYS A 114 2.87 2.92 -6.33
CA LYS A 114 3.05 1.49 -6.53
C LYS A 114 2.15 1.01 -7.64
N LYS A 115 2.69 0.18 -8.52
CA LYS A 115 1.94 -0.45 -9.59
C LYS A 115 1.51 -1.85 -9.19
N TRP A 116 0.26 -2.17 -9.47
CA TRP A 116 -0.33 -3.47 -9.25
C TRP A 116 -0.80 -4.07 -10.57
N ARG A 117 -0.70 -5.39 -10.71
CA ARG A 117 -1.26 -6.15 -11.83
C ARG A 117 -1.94 -7.41 -11.31
N ILE A 118 -2.84 -7.99 -12.11
CA ILE A 118 -3.41 -9.30 -11.82
C ILE A 118 -2.27 -10.33 -11.87
N SER A 119 -2.16 -11.17 -10.83
CA SER A 119 -1.12 -12.18 -10.73
C SER A 119 -1.47 -13.40 -11.58
N SER A 120 -0.60 -13.74 -12.53
CA SER A 120 -0.70 -14.99 -13.29
C SER A 120 -0.25 -16.21 -12.47
N GLY A 121 0.56 -15.99 -11.44
CA GLY A 121 1.07 -17.01 -10.50
C GLY A 121 0.19 -17.23 -9.27
N ALA A 122 -1.00 -16.63 -9.22
CA ALA A 122 -1.95 -16.82 -8.13
C ALA A 122 -2.30 -18.31 -7.93
N PRO A 123 -2.56 -18.77 -6.71
CA PRO A 123 -2.94 -20.17 -6.48
C PRO A 123 -4.32 -20.49 -7.08
N THR A 124 -5.24 -19.54 -7.07
CA THR A 124 -6.61 -19.69 -7.59
C THR A 124 -7.12 -18.41 -8.23
N PHE A 125 -8.14 -18.58 -9.07
CA PHE A 125 -9.00 -17.52 -9.58
C PHE A 125 -10.44 -17.93 -9.27
N ASN A 126 -11.13 -17.22 -8.38
CA ASN A 126 -12.44 -17.63 -7.92
C ASN A 126 -13.53 -16.74 -8.51
N ILE A 127 -14.63 -17.36 -8.92
CA ILE A 127 -15.87 -16.69 -9.31
C ILE A 127 -16.94 -17.06 -8.29
N ASN A 128 -17.55 -16.06 -7.67
CA ASN A 128 -18.61 -16.21 -6.68
C ASN A 128 -19.88 -15.54 -7.17
N PHE A 129 -21.04 -15.94 -6.64
CA PHE A 129 -22.25 -15.13 -6.79
C PHE A 129 -22.13 -13.85 -5.95
N ALA A 130 -22.70 -12.75 -6.45
CA ALA A 130 -22.74 -11.46 -5.75
C ALA A 130 -23.78 -11.47 -4.61
N THR A 131 -23.53 -12.28 -3.60
CA THR A 131 -24.35 -12.45 -2.38
C THR A 131 -23.62 -11.89 -1.16
N ALA A 132 -24.32 -11.70 -0.05
CA ALA A 132 -23.77 -11.12 1.18
C ALA A 132 -22.56 -11.86 1.76
N THR A 133 -22.42 -13.14 1.48
CA THR A 133 -21.36 -14.00 2.03
C THR A 133 -20.31 -14.43 1.02
N PHE A 134 -20.45 -14.06 -0.27
CA PHE A 134 -19.65 -14.59 -1.39
C PHE A 134 -19.64 -16.12 -1.47
N THR A 135 -20.62 -16.79 -0.87
CA THR A 135 -20.72 -18.25 -0.81
C THR A 135 -22.02 -18.74 -1.47
N PRO A 136 -22.02 -19.92 -2.06
CA PRO A 136 -20.85 -20.77 -2.32
C PRO A 136 -20.00 -20.23 -3.46
N ASN A 137 -18.71 -20.61 -3.51
CA ASN A 137 -17.88 -20.42 -4.69
C ASN A 137 -18.59 -21.04 -5.90
N TYR A 138 -18.99 -20.22 -6.86
CA TYR A 138 -19.61 -20.73 -8.08
C TYR A 138 -18.64 -21.60 -8.87
N LYS A 139 -17.38 -21.09 -9.01
CA LYS A 139 -16.27 -21.83 -9.62
C LYS A 139 -14.94 -21.40 -9.04
N THR A 140 -14.05 -22.35 -8.84
CA THR A 140 -12.63 -22.14 -8.53
C THR A 140 -11.81 -22.66 -9.70
N TYR A 141 -10.94 -21.82 -10.23
CA TYR A 141 -10.01 -22.15 -11.29
C TYR A 141 -8.57 -22.06 -10.78
N PRO A 142 -7.61 -22.77 -11.39
CA PRO A 142 -6.20 -22.53 -11.12
C PRO A 142 -5.80 -21.10 -11.52
N GLY A 143 -4.77 -20.56 -10.91
CA GLY A 143 -4.15 -19.31 -11.35
C GLY A 143 -3.72 -19.39 -12.81
N GLY A 144 -3.66 -18.26 -13.48
CA GLY A 144 -3.32 -18.22 -14.91
C GLY A 144 -4.46 -18.62 -15.86
N ILE A 145 -5.66 -18.95 -15.35
CA ILE A 145 -6.82 -19.39 -16.15
C ILE A 145 -7.18 -18.42 -17.31
N LEU A 146 -6.96 -17.12 -17.12
CA LEU A 146 -7.28 -16.12 -18.14
C LEU A 146 -6.49 -16.36 -19.43
N SER A 147 -5.28 -16.93 -19.36
CA SER A 147 -4.53 -17.34 -20.57
C SER A 147 -5.22 -18.47 -21.33
N ALA A 148 -5.79 -19.43 -20.63
CA ALA A 148 -6.47 -20.57 -21.24
C ALA A 148 -7.77 -20.19 -21.98
N VAL A 149 -8.38 -19.06 -21.60
CA VAL A 149 -9.56 -18.50 -22.29
C VAL A 149 -9.23 -17.35 -23.25
N GLY A 150 -7.94 -17.18 -23.62
CA GLY A 150 -7.51 -16.19 -24.62
C GLY A 150 -7.35 -14.77 -24.07
N LEU A 151 -7.27 -14.60 -22.75
CA LEU A 151 -7.16 -13.32 -22.06
C LEU A 151 -5.77 -13.10 -21.42
N SER A 152 -4.71 -13.67 -21.97
CA SER A 152 -3.35 -13.58 -21.40
C SER A 152 -2.83 -12.14 -21.27
N GLN A 153 -3.29 -11.23 -22.12
CA GLN A 153 -2.92 -9.81 -22.12
C GLN A 153 -3.27 -9.12 -20.80
N VAL A 154 -4.32 -9.57 -20.11
CA VAL A 154 -4.82 -9.03 -18.84
C VAL A 154 -3.73 -9.01 -17.75
N TYR A 155 -2.83 -9.99 -17.76
CA TYR A 155 -1.74 -10.07 -16.79
C TYR A 155 -0.65 -9.00 -16.97
N GLY A 156 -0.69 -8.29 -18.11
CA GLY A 156 0.19 -7.14 -18.36
C GLY A 156 -0.45 -5.78 -18.06
N ASP A 157 -1.76 -5.73 -17.83
CA ASP A 157 -2.44 -4.49 -17.42
C ASP A 157 -1.95 -4.06 -16.04
N THR A 158 -1.58 -2.79 -15.88
CA THR A 158 -1.10 -2.28 -14.60
C THR A 158 -1.87 -1.06 -14.11
N PHE A 159 -2.00 -0.97 -12.79
CA PHE A 159 -2.75 0.06 -12.06
C PHE A 159 -1.81 0.74 -11.07
N GLU A 160 -1.44 2.00 -11.35
CA GLU A 160 -0.55 2.78 -10.48
C GLU A 160 -1.36 3.63 -9.51
N PHE A 161 -1.24 3.31 -8.23
CA PHE A 161 -1.84 4.06 -7.14
C PHE A 161 -0.80 4.99 -6.55
N LYS A 162 -1.10 6.30 -6.51
CA LYS A 162 -0.26 7.31 -5.87
C LYS A 162 -0.84 7.73 -4.53
N SER A 163 0.00 8.07 -3.59
CA SER A 163 -0.42 8.47 -2.24
C SER A 163 -1.18 9.81 -2.18
N ASP A 164 -1.24 10.55 -3.27
CA ASP A 164 -2.08 11.74 -3.44
C ASP A 164 -3.53 11.43 -3.88
N GLY A 165 -3.88 10.15 -4.02
CA GLY A 165 -5.19 9.69 -4.49
C GLY A 165 -5.30 9.56 -6.01
N THR A 166 -4.26 9.83 -6.77
CA THR A 166 -4.26 9.67 -8.24
C THR A 166 -4.16 8.19 -8.62
N LEU A 167 -5.00 7.78 -9.58
CA LEU A 167 -4.92 6.46 -10.22
C LEU A 167 -4.50 6.62 -11.68
N LYS A 168 -3.49 5.85 -12.11
CA LYS A 168 -3.14 5.70 -13.53
C LYS A 168 -3.29 4.25 -13.96
N ILE A 169 -3.87 4.05 -15.13
CA ILE A 169 -4.11 2.72 -15.72
C ILE A 169 -3.24 2.60 -16.96
N TYR A 170 -2.50 1.51 -17.07
CA TYR A 170 -1.62 1.23 -18.20
C TYR A 170 -2.08 -0.07 -18.87
N PRO A 171 -2.81 0.04 -19.98
CA PRO A 171 -3.30 -1.11 -20.72
C PRO A 171 -2.15 -1.80 -21.45
N ASN A 172 -2.12 -3.12 -21.38
CA ASN A 172 -1.18 -3.93 -22.14
C ASN A 172 -1.70 -4.18 -23.55
N GLY A 173 -0.90 -3.86 -24.57
CA GLY A 173 -1.30 -4.05 -25.97
C GLY A 173 -2.45 -3.16 -26.44
N GLY A 174 -2.73 -2.06 -25.73
CA GLY A 174 -3.74 -1.06 -26.12
C GLY A 174 -5.18 -1.44 -25.79
N GLY A 175 -5.39 -2.44 -24.96
CA GLY A 175 -6.69 -2.84 -24.45
C GLY A 175 -6.69 -3.05 -22.94
N ILE A 176 -7.82 -3.42 -22.35
CA ILE A 176 -7.99 -3.64 -20.91
C ILE A 176 -8.96 -4.79 -20.63
N PHE A 177 -8.78 -5.47 -19.49
CA PHE A 177 -9.73 -6.45 -19.00
C PHE A 177 -11.08 -5.81 -18.71
N ALA A 178 -12.15 -6.37 -19.25
CA ALA A 178 -13.50 -5.81 -19.16
C ALA A 178 -14.59 -6.87 -19.07
N GLY A 179 -15.74 -6.52 -18.47
CA GLY A 179 -16.95 -7.31 -18.56
C GLY A 179 -17.49 -7.33 -20.00
N TYR A 180 -17.85 -8.50 -20.51
CA TYR A 180 -18.42 -8.64 -21.86
C TYR A 180 -19.72 -7.85 -22.01
N VAL A 181 -20.59 -7.97 -21.03
CA VAL A 181 -21.88 -7.26 -20.99
C VAL A 181 -21.68 -5.74 -20.95
N TYR A 182 -20.72 -5.27 -20.17
CA TYR A 182 -20.34 -3.85 -20.16
C TYR A 182 -19.95 -3.36 -21.55
N CYS A 183 -19.06 -4.10 -22.22
CA CYS A 183 -18.62 -3.75 -23.57
C CYS A 183 -19.78 -3.73 -24.57
N ALA A 184 -20.61 -4.78 -24.57
CA ALA A 184 -21.74 -4.90 -25.49
C ALA A 184 -22.75 -3.76 -25.35
N LEU A 185 -23.09 -3.37 -24.13
CA LEU A 185 -24.08 -2.33 -23.85
C LEU A 185 -23.56 -0.90 -24.05
N ASN A 186 -22.25 -0.70 -23.92
CA ASN A 186 -21.61 0.61 -24.12
C ASN A 186 -20.97 0.76 -25.51
N GLY A 187 -21.17 -0.20 -26.41
CA GLY A 187 -20.58 -0.17 -27.75
C GLY A 187 -19.05 -0.19 -27.74
N VAL A 188 -18.42 -0.77 -26.70
CA VAL A 188 -16.97 -0.85 -26.58
C VAL A 188 -16.47 -2.03 -27.42
N PRO A 189 -15.59 -1.81 -28.42
CA PRO A 189 -14.97 -2.88 -29.18
C PRO A 189 -14.21 -3.85 -28.26
N ASN A 190 -14.37 -5.16 -28.48
CA ASN A 190 -13.80 -6.18 -27.61
C ASN A 190 -13.62 -7.51 -28.37
N ILE A 191 -12.89 -8.46 -27.76
CA ILE A 191 -12.64 -9.79 -28.34
C ILE A 191 -13.83 -10.78 -28.23
N GLY A 192 -14.97 -10.33 -27.68
CA GLY A 192 -16.14 -11.16 -27.41
C GLY A 192 -16.13 -11.84 -26.05
N ASN A 193 -17.12 -12.71 -25.83
CA ASN A 193 -17.31 -13.40 -24.54
C ASN A 193 -16.34 -14.59 -24.42
N ALA A 194 -15.21 -14.38 -23.77
CA ALA A 194 -14.15 -15.38 -23.64
C ALA A 194 -14.64 -16.63 -22.90
N GLY A 195 -14.68 -17.75 -23.59
CA GLY A 195 -15.12 -19.03 -23.03
C GLY A 195 -16.54 -19.03 -22.45
N GLY A 196 -17.41 -18.09 -22.84
CA GLY A 196 -18.75 -17.96 -22.27
C GLY A 196 -18.79 -17.46 -20.82
N SER A 197 -17.70 -16.88 -20.33
CA SER A 197 -17.50 -16.51 -18.93
C SER A 197 -18.11 -15.16 -18.52
N GLY A 198 -18.59 -14.37 -19.46
CA GLY A 198 -18.96 -12.96 -19.24
C GLY A 198 -17.76 -12.01 -19.20
N LEU A 199 -16.57 -12.49 -19.52
CA LEU A 199 -15.30 -11.75 -19.49
C LEU A 199 -14.83 -11.45 -20.93
N SER A 200 -14.14 -10.32 -21.10
CA SER A 200 -13.64 -9.87 -22.40
C SER A 200 -12.36 -9.03 -22.26
N TYR A 201 -11.81 -8.66 -23.39
CA TYR A 201 -10.72 -7.70 -23.50
C TYR A 201 -11.15 -6.57 -24.41
N ALA A 202 -11.39 -5.39 -23.83
CA ALA A 202 -11.80 -4.19 -24.56
C ALA A 202 -10.60 -3.59 -25.29
N LYS A 203 -10.70 -3.42 -26.63
CA LYS A 203 -9.62 -2.86 -27.45
C LYS A 203 -10.21 -2.20 -28.72
N PRO A 204 -9.83 -0.94 -29.03
CA PRO A 204 -8.91 -0.09 -28.27
C PRO A 204 -9.50 0.38 -26.95
N PHE A 205 -8.63 0.66 -25.95
CA PHE A 205 -9.04 1.25 -24.68
C PHE A 205 -8.31 2.59 -24.46
N THR A 206 -9.09 3.63 -24.18
CA THR A 206 -8.56 4.94 -23.79
C THR A 206 -8.53 5.05 -22.28
N THR A 207 -7.35 5.33 -21.72
CA THR A 207 -7.19 5.49 -20.28
C THR A 207 -7.96 6.72 -19.77
N PRO A 208 -8.69 6.60 -18.66
CA PRO A 208 -9.41 7.73 -18.08
C PRO A 208 -8.45 8.84 -17.68
N ALA A 209 -8.75 10.08 -18.09
CA ALA A 209 -8.02 11.26 -17.65
C ALA A 209 -8.46 11.66 -16.24
N GLY A 210 -7.50 11.90 -15.35
CA GLY A 210 -7.79 12.38 -13.99
C GLY A 210 -8.50 11.37 -13.10
N ALA A 211 -8.36 10.07 -13.33
CA ALA A 211 -8.89 9.03 -12.45
C ALA A 211 -8.29 9.15 -11.05
N THR A 212 -9.15 9.05 -10.04
CA THR A 212 -8.74 9.05 -8.64
C THR A 212 -9.33 7.87 -7.89
N PHE A 213 -8.79 7.61 -6.70
CA PHE A 213 -9.31 6.59 -5.78
C PHE A 213 -9.38 7.12 -4.36
N THR A 214 -10.23 6.47 -3.57
CA THR A 214 -10.34 6.68 -2.13
C THR A 214 -10.33 5.33 -1.43
N ILE A 215 -9.58 5.22 -0.33
CA ILE A 215 -9.62 4.07 0.58
C ILE A 215 -10.63 4.36 1.68
N ASN A 216 -11.55 3.43 1.91
CA ASN A 216 -12.50 3.50 3.01
C ASN A 216 -12.35 2.22 3.86
N GLU A 217 -11.85 2.39 5.08
CA GLU A 217 -11.75 1.30 6.06
C GLU A 217 -13.04 1.19 6.87
N ASN A 218 -13.41 -0.04 7.26
CA ASN A 218 -14.61 -0.32 8.06
C ASN A 218 -15.92 0.21 7.46
N LYS A 219 -16.01 0.23 6.11
CA LYS A 219 -17.20 0.69 5.40
C LYS A 219 -18.30 -0.38 5.43
N ASN A 220 -19.54 0.05 5.64
CA ASN A 220 -20.71 -0.74 5.27
C ASN A 220 -21.02 -0.44 3.80
N PHE A 221 -20.54 -1.33 2.92
CA PHE A 221 -20.67 -1.18 1.48
C PHE A 221 -21.94 -1.86 0.99
N THR A 222 -22.89 -1.09 0.46
CA THR A 222 -24.14 -1.61 -0.10
C THR A 222 -24.13 -1.47 -1.62
N ILE A 223 -24.43 -2.56 -2.32
CA ILE A 223 -24.55 -2.62 -3.77
C ILE A 223 -25.82 -3.41 -4.14
N THR A 224 -26.51 -2.95 -5.17
CA THR A 224 -27.64 -3.71 -5.73
C THR A 224 -27.10 -4.77 -6.67
N THR A 225 -27.32 -6.03 -6.36
CA THR A 225 -26.86 -7.19 -7.11
C THR A 225 -28.04 -7.99 -7.68
N SER A 226 -27.77 -8.84 -8.64
CA SER A 226 -28.76 -9.79 -9.21
C SER A 226 -28.11 -11.17 -9.37
N PRO A 227 -27.89 -11.91 -8.26
CA PRO A 227 -27.13 -13.16 -8.29
C PRO A 227 -27.72 -14.25 -9.20
N ASP A 228 -29.04 -14.31 -9.31
CA ASP A 228 -29.77 -15.23 -10.19
C ASP A 228 -29.96 -14.66 -11.61
N GLY A 229 -29.55 -13.41 -11.85
CA GLY A 229 -29.75 -12.69 -13.10
C GLY A 229 -31.21 -12.28 -13.36
N VAL A 230 -32.14 -12.52 -12.44
CA VAL A 230 -33.58 -12.23 -12.59
C VAL A 230 -34.04 -11.19 -11.55
N ASN A 231 -33.74 -11.44 -10.29
CA ASN A 231 -34.18 -10.60 -9.20
C ASN A 231 -33.02 -9.75 -8.68
N ALA A 232 -33.28 -8.46 -8.48
CA ALA A 232 -32.30 -7.56 -7.90
C ALA A 232 -32.62 -7.32 -6.42
N SER A 233 -31.57 -7.32 -5.59
CA SER A 233 -31.66 -6.98 -4.19
C SER A 233 -30.45 -6.18 -3.74
N ALA A 234 -30.63 -5.34 -2.72
CA ALA A 234 -29.52 -4.68 -2.06
C ALA A 234 -28.77 -5.67 -1.17
N VAL A 235 -27.46 -5.74 -1.34
CA VAL A 235 -26.56 -6.55 -0.52
C VAL A 235 -25.61 -5.62 0.20
N THR A 236 -25.47 -5.79 1.52
CA THR A 236 -24.55 -5.00 2.34
C THR A 236 -23.44 -5.88 2.88
N TYR A 237 -22.20 -5.45 2.60
CA TYR A 237 -20.98 -6.02 3.17
C TYR A 237 -20.53 -5.11 4.31
N SER A 238 -20.54 -5.61 5.54
CA SER A 238 -20.24 -4.81 6.73
C SER A 238 -18.76 -4.82 7.09
N ASN A 239 -18.27 -3.67 7.55
CA ASN A 239 -16.89 -3.50 8.05
C ASN A 239 -15.81 -3.93 7.04
N VAL A 240 -16.02 -3.64 5.76
CA VAL A 240 -15.08 -3.99 4.69
C VAL A 240 -14.15 -2.83 4.35
N LEU A 241 -12.97 -3.18 3.86
CA LEU A 241 -12.06 -2.25 3.22
C LEU A 241 -12.46 -2.11 1.75
N THR A 242 -12.76 -0.90 1.28
CA THR A 242 -13.10 -0.65 -0.12
C THR A 242 -12.15 0.34 -0.79
N LEU A 243 -12.01 0.20 -2.11
CA LEU A 243 -11.51 1.24 -3.00
C LEU A 243 -12.69 1.76 -3.82
N SER A 244 -12.95 3.07 -3.72
CA SER A 244 -13.92 3.77 -4.56
C SER A 244 -13.17 4.58 -5.61
N PHE A 245 -13.68 4.60 -6.83
CA PHE A 245 -13.04 5.23 -7.99
C PHE A 245 -13.90 6.33 -8.58
N THR A 246 -13.27 7.40 -9.08
CA THR A 246 -13.94 8.47 -9.82
C THR A 246 -13.36 8.64 -11.22
N ASN A 247 -14.00 9.47 -12.03
CA ASN A 247 -13.56 9.81 -13.39
C ASN A 247 -13.20 8.58 -14.26
N GLY A 248 -14.02 7.53 -14.16
CA GLY A 248 -13.82 6.31 -14.96
C GLY A 248 -12.73 5.38 -14.47
N GLY A 249 -12.11 5.65 -13.30
CA GLY A 249 -11.15 4.75 -12.66
C GLY A 249 -11.78 3.42 -12.27
N PHE A 250 -10.95 2.39 -12.14
CA PHE A 250 -11.31 1.04 -11.71
C PHE A 250 -10.05 0.25 -11.36
N LEU A 251 -10.23 -0.94 -10.76
CA LEU A 251 -9.15 -1.89 -10.49
C LEU A 251 -9.46 -3.22 -11.20
N GLY A 252 -8.47 -3.78 -11.87
CA GLY A 252 -8.50 -5.09 -12.48
C GLY A 252 -9.42 -5.19 -13.69
N ILE A 253 -10.75 -5.13 -13.50
CA ILE A 253 -11.73 -5.26 -14.57
C ILE A 253 -12.58 -4.01 -14.74
N LYS A 254 -12.75 -3.54 -15.98
CA LYS A 254 -13.70 -2.47 -16.31
C LYS A 254 -15.10 -3.05 -16.43
N ASP A 255 -15.97 -2.65 -15.52
CA ASP A 255 -17.39 -3.01 -15.50
C ASP A 255 -18.21 -1.81 -15.00
N PHE A 256 -19.49 -2.02 -14.66
CA PHE A 256 -20.38 -0.96 -14.17
C PHE A 256 -20.03 -0.46 -12.77
N SER A 257 -19.41 -1.30 -11.91
CA SER A 257 -19.06 -0.90 -10.55
C SER A 257 -17.86 0.04 -10.53
N SER A 258 -17.98 1.13 -9.79
CA SER A 258 -16.89 2.05 -9.46
C SER A 258 -16.28 1.78 -8.09
N GLU A 259 -16.60 0.66 -7.45
CA GLU A 259 -16.05 0.23 -6.16
C GLU A 259 -15.69 -1.24 -6.18
N CYS A 260 -14.68 -1.59 -5.38
CA CYS A 260 -14.33 -2.97 -5.09
C CYS A 260 -14.01 -3.14 -3.60
N ILE A 261 -14.09 -4.39 -3.12
CA ILE A 261 -13.72 -4.75 -1.74
C ILE A 261 -12.32 -5.33 -1.75
N ILE A 262 -11.45 -4.83 -0.88
CA ILE A 262 -10.13 -5.39 -0.65
C ILE A 262 -10.21 -6.36 0.52
N GLN A 263 -10.02 -7.65 0.27
CA GLN A 263 -10.01 -8.67 1.32
C GLN A 263 -8.74 -8.64 2.14
N SER A 264 -7.61 -8.46 1.47
CA SER A 264 -6.29 -8.33 2.12
C SER A 264 -5.33 -7.52 1.28
N ILE A 265 -4.40 -6.86 1.93
CA ILE A 265 -3.32 -6.14 1.28
C ILE A 265 -2.06 -6.20 2.14
N THR A 266 -0.94 -6.47 1.49
CA THR A 266 0.42 -6.51 2.04
C THR A 266 1.34 -5.66 1.16
N ASP A 267 2.64 -5.67 1.42
CA ASP A 267 3.61 -4.94 0.59
C ASP A 267 3.69 -5.43 -0.85
N THR A 268 3.41 -6.71 -1.09
CA THR A 268 3.64 -7.36 -2.39
C THR A 268 2.40 -8.00 -2.99
N GLN A 269 1.35 -8.22 -2.22
CA GLN A 269 0.13 -8.92 -2.64
C GLN A 269 -1.13 -8.19 -2.18
N MET A 270 -2.16 -8.25 -3.00
CA MET A 270 -3.50 -7.77 -2.68
C MET A 270 -4.53 -8.78 -3.21
N ILE A 271 -5.59 -9.02 -2.45
CA ILE A 271 -6.75 -9.81 -2.89
C ILE A 271 -7.96 -8.87 -2.92
N ALA A 272 -8.60 -8.77 -4.09
CA ALA A 272 -9.77 -7.93 -4.28
C ALA A 272 -10.97 -8.72 -4.78
N ASN A 273 -12.17 -8.33 -4.33
CA ASN A 273 -13.45 -8.77 -4.85
C ASN A 273 -13.97 -7.71 -5.82
N LEU A 274 -14.04 -8.08 -7.10
CA LEU A 274 -14.44 -7.25 -8.21
C LEU A 274 -15.84 -7.65 -8.67
N PHE A 275 -16.77 -6.71 -8.74
CA PHE A 275 -18.16 -6.95 -9.10
C PHE A 275 -18.34 -6.91 -10.62
N VAL A 276 -18.96 -7.95 -11.18
CA VAL A 276 -19.12 -8.13 -12.62
C VAL A 276 -20.56 -8.43 -12.99
N SER A 277 -21.05 -7.76 -14.03
CA SER A 277 -22.34 -8.02 -14.65
C SER A 277 -22.17 -8.97 -15.84
N ALA A 278 -22.26 -10.27 -15.58
CA ALA A 278 -22.04 -11.30 -16.61
C ALA A 278 -23.32 -11.74 -17.35
N VAL A 279 -24.49 -11.34 -16.87
CA VAL A 279 -25.80 -11.65 -17.46
C VAL A 279 -26.59 -10.36 -17.70
N THR A 280 -27.34 -10.30 -18.78
CA THR A 280 -28.20 -9.17 -19.18
C THR A 280 -29.66 -9.53 -19.31
N PRO A 281 -30.35 -9.96 -18.25
CA PRO A 281 -31.80 -9.99 -18.30
C PRO A 281 -32.35 -8.56 -18.41
N PRO A 282 -33.51 -8.37 -19.02
CA PRO A 282 -34.18 -7.09 -19.05
C PRO A 282 -34.34 -6.51 -17.63
N GLY A 283 -33.94 -5.25 -17.44
CA GLY A 283 -34.04 -4.54 -16.16
C GLY A 283 -32.92 -4.81 -15.16
N GLN A 284 -31.94 -5.66 -15.44
CA GLN A 284 -30.82 -5.98 -14.54
C GLN A 284 -29.47 -5.44 -15.01
N VAL A 285 -29.47 -4.55 -15.99
CA VAL A 285 -28.27 -3.90 -16.52
C VAL A 285 -27.50 -3.16 -15.42
N GLY A 286 -26.20 -3.40 -15.35
CA GLY A 286 -25.33 -2.77 -14.36
C GLY A 286 -25.47 -3.29 -12.94
N LYS A 287 -26.27 -4.33 -12.72
CA LYS A 287 -26.40 -5.02 -11.42
C LYS A 287 -25.52 -6.27 -11.45
N PRO A 288 -24.41 -6.30 -10.72
CA PRO A 288 -23.51 -7.45 -10.77
C PRO A 288 -24.22 -8.71 -10.28
N ASN A 289 -24.01 -9.80 -10.98
CA ASN A 289 -24.43 -11.15 -10.58
C ASN A 289 -23.26 -12.00 -10.09
N LEU A 290 -22.05 -11.63 -10.47
CA LEU A 290 -20.81 -12.32 -10.07
C LEU A 290 -19.85 -11.40 -9.35
N VAL A 291 -18.98 -12.02 -8.56
CA VAL A 291 -17.82 -11.41 -7.93
C VAL A 291 -16.60 -12.24 -8.29
N LEU A 292 -15.60 -11.60 -8.88
CA LEU A 292 -14.30 -12.20 -9.11
C LEU A 292 -13.43 -11.95 -7.89
N ASN A 293 -12.91 -13.01 -7.29
CA ASN A 293 -11.89 -12.93 -6.26
C ASN A 293 -10.52 -13.03 -6.93
N VAL A 294 -9.82 -11.92 -7.02
CA VAL A 294 -8.64 -11.74 -7.86
C VAL A 294 -7.43 -11.39 -7.00
N TYR A 295 -6.34 -12.10 -7.26
CA TYR A 295 -5.03 -11.83 -6.67
C TYR A 295 -4.26 -10.82 -7.53
N PHE A 296 -3.73 -9.81 -6.87
CA PHE A 296 -2.83 -8.83 -7.46
C PHE A 296 -1.44 -8.97 -6.85
N GLU A 297 -0.44 -8.69 -7.65
CA GLU A 297 0.96 -8.57 -7.25
C GLU A 297 1.52 -7.21 -7.65
N VAL A 298 2.59 -6.79 -6.98
CA VAL A 298 3.31 -5.57 -7.38
C VAL A 298 3.95 -5.82 -8.74
N ALA A 299 3.67 -4.94 -9.69
CA ALA A 299 4.30 -4.98 -11.00
C ALA A 299 5.77 -4.50 -10.92
N PRO A 300 6.68 -5.09 -11.70
CA PRO A 300 8.07 -4.68 -11.75
C PRO A 300 8.28 -3.25 -12.26
#